data_614ef74ce7f8b238905b071d0ba010bd
#
_entry.id   614ef74ce7f8b238905b071d0ba010bd
#
_cell.length_a   1.000
_cell.length_b   1.000
_cell.length_c   1.000
_cell.angle_alpha   90.00
_cell.angle_beta   90.00
_cell.angle_gamma   90.00
#
_symmetry.space_group_name_H-M   'P 1'
#
loop_
_entity.id
_entity.type
_entity.pdbx_description
1 polymer ?
#
loop_
_entity_poly.entity_id
_entity_poly.type
_entity_poly.pdbx_seq_one_letter_code
_entity_poly.pdbx_strand_id
1 'polypeptide(L)'
;MLPDLAGLVGALNDGGVRFVVIGGIAVSAHGHIRATEDLDIVPAPEQENLDRLGNVLVGLDARLAGNPSRGIDPDVRRELHRGRNVTVTTGLGELDVVQRLPGVPAWDELEADAETTTLAGIPLAVSSLAHLLAMKRARGSLQDRADIEALES
;
A
#
# COMPACT_ATOMS: atom_id res chain seq x y z
N MET A 1 8.31 -13.24 -14.06
CA MET A 1 9.24 -12.78 -13.00
C MET A 1 8.45 -12.62 -11.71
N LEU A 2 8.98 -13.14 -10.60
CA LEU A 2 8.36 -12.95 -9.29
C LEU A 2 8.49 -11.49 -8.84
N PRO A 3 7.47 -10.92 -8.21
CA PRO A 3 7.58 -9.56 -7.67
C PRO A 3 8.60 -9.49 -6.54
N ASP A 4 9.25 -8.34 -6.43
CA ASP A 4 10.17 -8.00 -5.33
C ASP A 4 9.53 -6.91 -4.47
N LEU A 5 8.55 -7.29 -3.66
CA LEU A 5 7.81 -6.33 -2.85
C LEU A 5 8.68 -5.71 -1.75
N ALA A 6 9.66 -6.45 -1.23
CA ALA A 6 10.65 -5.89 -0.29
C ALA A 6 11.46 -4.77 -0.96
N GLY A 7 11.90 -4.98 -2.21
CA GLY A 7 12.58 -3.94 -2.98
C GLY A 7 11.71 -2.71 -3.21
N LEU A 8 10.42 -2.92 -3.43
CA LEU A 8 9.45 -1.82 -3.59
C LEU A 8 9.31 -1.01 -2.29
N VAL A 9 9.19 -1.69 -1.14
CA VAL A 9 9.18 -1.04 0.18
C VAL A 9 10.49 -0.26 0.39
N GLY A 10 11.63 -0.87 0.06
CA GLY A 10 12.93 -0.22 0.17
C GLY A 10 13.02 1.07 -0.65
N ALA A 11 12.51 1.05 -1.88
CA ALA A 11 12.48 2.24 -2.73
C ALA A 11 11.63 3.37 -2.12
N LEU A 12 10.49 3.04 -1.54
CA LEU A 12 9.63 4.01 -0.84
C LEU A 12 10.35 4.59 0.38
N ASN A 13 10.99 3.73 1.18
CA ASN A 13 11.75 4.17 2.36
C ASN A 13 12.91 5.09 1.95
N ASP A 14 13.66 4.72 0.93
CA ASP A 14 14.80 5.50 0.44
C ASP A 14 14.35 6.88 -0.09
N GLY A 15 13.16 6.94 -0.67
CA GLY A 15 12.56 8.19 -1.14
C GLY A 15 11.94 9.04 -0.05
N GLY A 16 11.99 8.61 1.21
CA GLY A 16 11.46 9.36 2.35
C GLY A 16 9.93 9.38 2.43
N VAL A 17 9.27 8.42 1.79
CA VAL A 17 7.80 8.33 1.81
C VAL A 17 7.32 7.78 3.14
N ARG A 18 6.35 8.45 3.76
CA ARG A 18 5.66 7.94 4.95
C ARG A 18 4.39 7.22 4.48
N PHE A 19 4.24 5.99 4.93
CA PHE A 19 3.10 5.15 4.52
C PHE A 19 2.87 4.02 5.53
N VAL A 20 1.66 3.47 5.52
CA VAL A 20 1.30 2.27 6.26
C VAL A 20 0.87 1.21 5.25
N VAL A 21 1.40 0.01 5.39
CA VAL A 21 1.05 -1.13 4.53
C VAL A 21 -0.25 -1.75 5.01
N ILE A 22 -1.15 -1.99 4.07
CA ILE A 22 -2.42 -2.70 4.28
C ILE A 22 -2.47 -3.92 3.36
N GLY A 23 -3.60 -4.57 3.25
CA GLY A 23 -3.78 -5.67 2.29
C GLY A 23 -3.03 -6.95 2.63
N GLY A 24 -2.63 -7.71 1.61
CA GLY A 24 -2.08 -9.06 1.77
C GLY A 24 -0.82 -9.16 2.61
N ILE A 25 0.08 -8.18 2.51
CA ILE A 25 1.30 -8.16 3.33
C ILE A 25 0.94 -7.93 4.79
N ALA A 26 -0.01 -7.03 5.09
CA ALA A 26 -0.48 -6.82 6.46
C ALA A 26 -1.17 -8.07 7.01
N VAL A 27 -1.96 -8.76 6.19
CA VAL A 27 -2.58 -10.04 6.56
C VAL A 27 -1.51 -11.06 6.96
N SER A 28 -0.45 -11.18 6.18
CA SER A 28 0.66 -12.09 6.48
C SER A 28 1.39 -11.68 7.76
N ALA A 29 1.61 -10.40 7.98
CA ALA A 29 2.25 -9.89 9.20
C ALA A 29 1.46 -10.21 10.46
N HIS A 30 0.14 -10.31 10.36
CA HIS A 30 -0.75 -10.69 11.47
C HIS A 30 -0.99 -12.20 11.60
N GLY A 31 -0.24 -13.01 10.88
CA GLY A 31 -0.17 -14.44 11.09
C GLY A 31 -0.87 -15.32 10.06
N HIS A 32 -1.63 -14.75 9.13
CA HIS A 32 -2.24 -15.53 8.05
C HIS A 32 -1.38 -15.41 6.78
N ILE A 33 -0.39 -16.31 6.67
CA ILE A 33 0.55 -16.30 5.55
C ILE A 33 -0.14 -16.82 4.29
N ARG A 34 -0.20 -15.99 3.28
CA ARG A 34 -0.69 -16.32 1.94
C ARG A 34 0.10 -15.59 0.88
N ALA A 35 0.06 -16.09 -0.35
CA ALA A 35 0.72 -15.44 -1.48
C ALA A 35 0.09 -14.06 -1.73
N THR A 36 0.94 -13.09 -2.03
CA THR A 36 0.52 -11.76 -2.46
C THR A 36 1.46 -11.27 -3.57
N GLU A 37 0.91 -10.65 -4.60
CA GLU A 37 1.67 -10.18 -5.76
C GLU A 37 1.76 -8.65 -5.79
N ASP A 38 1.04 -7.96 -4.93
CA ASP A 38 0.95 -6.52 -4.88
C ASP A 38 1.21 -5.98 -3.48
N LEU A 39 1.65 -4.74 -3.45
CA LEU A 39 1.85 -3.97 -2.23
C LEU A 39 0.75 -2.92 -2.17
N ASP A 40 -0.03 -2.93 -1.08
CA ASP A 40 -1.08 -1.94 -0.83
C ASP A 40 -0.61 -0.99 0.26
N ILE A 41 -0.61 0.30 -0.03
CA ILE A 41 -0.18 1.32 0.94
C ILE A 41 -1.22 2.42 1.08
N VAL A 42 -1.27 2.98 2.30
CA VAL A 42 -1.93 4.26 2.57
C VAL A 42 -0.83 5.27 2.86
N PRO A 43 -0.63 6.27 2.00
CA PRO A 43 0.40 7.29 2.25
C PRO A 43 -0.10 8.36 3.22
N ALA A 44 0.82 8.96 3.97
CA ALA A 44 0.51 10.18 4.70
C ALA A 44 0.03 11.26 3.73
N PRO A 45 -1.04 12.01 4.06
CA PRO A 45 -1.73 12.85 3.08
C PRO A 45 -1.09 14.22 2.82
N GLU A 46 -0.02 14.58 3.51
CA GLU A 46 0.65 15.85 3.29
C GLU A 46 1.18 15.95 1.85
N GLN A 47 1.03 17.12 1.24
CA GLN A 47 1.42 17.34 -0.16
C GLN A 47 2.89 17.02 -0.41
N GLU A 48 3.76 17.36 0.54
CA GLU A 48 5.18 17.06 0.46
C GLU A 48 5.44 15.55 0.41
N ASN A 49 4.70 14.76 1.18
CA ASN A 49 4.81 13.30 1.16
C ASN A 49 4.32 12.72 -0.16
N LEU A 50 3.22 13.25 -0.70
CA LEU A 50 2.68 12.81 -1.99
C LEU A 50 3.63 13.19 -3.15
N ASP A 51 4.35 14.30 -3.02
CA ASP A 51 5.41 14.65 -3.98
C ASP A 51 6.55 13.64 -3.94
N ARG A 52 6.99 13.24 -2.76
CA ARG A 52 8.02 12.20 -2.59
C ARG A 52 7.58 10.88 -3.19
N LEU A 53 6.34 10.50 -2.95
CA LEU A 53 5.76 9.29 -3.55
C LEU A 53 5.80 9.38 -5.08
N GLY A 54 5.33 10.49 -5.64
CA GLY A 54 5.39 10.70 -7.09
C GLY A 54 6.82 10.60 -7.65
N ASN A 55 7.80 11.15 -6.94
CA ASN A 55 9.20 11.08 -7.34
C ASN A 55 9.72 9.63 -7.34
N VAL A 56 9.35 8.83 -6.34
CA VAL A 56 9.72 7.40 -6.30
C VAL A 56 9.12 6.67 -7.49
N LEU A 57 7.83 6.91 -7.78
CA LEU A 57 7.15 6.25 -8.90
C LEU A 57 7.78 6.62 -10.25
N VAL A 58 8.15 7.87 -10.44
CA VAL A 58 8.88 8.31 -11.65
C VAL A 58 10.24 7.59 -11.74
N GLY A 59 10.97 7.52 -10.63
CA GLY A 59 12.28 6.85 -10.58
C GLY A 59 12.21 5.35 -10.87
N LEU A 60 11.09 4.71 -10.58
CA LEU A 60 10.84 3.30 -10.89
C LEU A 60 10.27 3.08 -12.28
N ASP A 61 10.09 4.14 -13.07
CA ASP A 61 9.41 4.08 -14.37
C ASP A 61 8.03 3.40 -14.26
N ALA A 62 7.30 3.73 -13.20
CA ALA A 62 5.99 3.16 -12.93
C ALA A 62 4.99 3.52 -14.03
N ARG A 63 4.09 2.58 -14.33
CA ARG A 63 3.06 2.71 -15.35
C ARG A 63 1.69 2.50 -14.72
N LEU A 64 0.67 3.19 -15.25
CA LEU A 64 -0.69 2.96 -14.78
C LEU A 64 -1.11 1.52 -15.11
N ALA A 65 -1.67 0.81 -14.13
CA ALA A 65 -2.08 -0.57 -14.32
C ALA A 65 -3.13 -0.73 -15.43
N GLY A 66 -4.05 0.20 -15.54
CA GLY A 66 -5.09 0.19 -16.58
C GLY A 66 -4.64 0.70 -17.94
N ASN A 67 -3.46 1.32 -18.02
CA ASN A 67 -2.91 1.87 -19.27
C ASN A 67 -1.38 1.87 -19.21
N PRO A 68 -0.72 0.74 -19.52
CA PRO A 68 0.74 0.61 -19.38
C PRO A 68 1.57 1.51 -20.29
N SER A 69 0.96 2.14 -21.30
CA SER A 69 1.64 3.13 -22.12
C SER A 69 1.78 4.49 -21.42
N ARG A 70 1.08 4.67 -20.29
CA ARG A 70 1.04 5.90 -19.52
C ARG A 70 1.90 5.79 -18.27
N GLY A 71 2.88 6.69 -18.15
CA GLY A 71 3.71 6.82 -16.95
C GLY A 71 3.07 7.77 -15.92
N ILE A 72 3.89 8.22 -14.98
CA ILE A 72 3.46 9.14 -13.92
C ILE A 72 3.59 10.57 -14.44
N ASP A 73 2.65 10.96 -15.27
CA ASP A 73 2.58 12.29 -15.87
C ASP A 73 1.98 13.32 -14.88
N PRO A 74 1.94 14.62 -15.23
CA PRO A 74 1.38 15.64 -14.34
C PRO A 74 -0.08 15.38 -13.93
N ASP A 75 -0.88 14.74 -14.77
CA ASP A 75 -2.28 14.42 -14.44
C ASP A 75 -2.35 13.34 -13.35
N VAL A 76 -1.52 12.31 -13.44
CA VAL A 76 -1.43 11.27 -12.42
C VAL A 76 -0.95 11.86 -11.10
N ARG A 77 0.05 12.75 -11.15
CA ARG A 77 0.53 13.43 -9.93
C ARG A 77 -0.57 14.27 -9.28
N ARG A 78 -1.41 14.93 -10.08
CA ARG A 78 -2.56 15.65 -9.54
C ARG A 78 -3.57 14.71 -8.87
N GLU A 79 -3.80 13.54 -9.43
CA GLU A 79 -4.68 12.54 -8.80
C GLU A 79 -4.16 12.11 -7.44
N LEU A 80 -2.85 11.89 -7.30
CA LEU A 80 -2.23 11.62 -6.00
C LEU A 80 -2.49 12.77 -5.02
N HIS A 81 -2.26 14.01 -5.44
CA HIS A 81 -2.44 15.19 -4.60
C HIS A 81 -3.89 15.42 -4.19
N ARG A 82 -4.84 14.96 -4.99
CA ARG A 82 -6.28 15.03 -4.68
C ARG A 82 -6.75 13.92 -3.76
N GLY A 83 -5.84 13.05 -3.31
CA GLY A 83 -6.19 11.94 -2.43
C GLY A 83 -6.94 10.82 -3.14
N ARG A 84 -6.73 10.63 -4.45
CA ARG A 84 -7.35 9.54 -5.19
C ARG A 84 -6.51 8.27 -5.14
N ASN A 85 -7.17 7.14 -5.34
CA ASN A 85 -6.50 5.85 -5.45
C ASN A 85 -5.80 5.76 -6.80
N VAL A 86 -4.57 5.24 -6.79
CA VAL A 86 -3.78 5.03 -8.02
C VAL A 86 -3.12 3.66 -7.94
N THR A 87 -3.32 2.84 -8.97
CA THR A 87 -2.66 1.54 -9.11
C THR A 87 -1.62 1.62 -10.22
N VAL A 88 -0.40 1.22 -9.91
CA VAL A 88 0.71 1.24 -10.85
C VAL A 88 1.42 -0.11 -10.91
N THR A 89 2.06 -0.38 -12.04
CA THR A 89 2.98 -1.50 -12.20
C THR A 89 4.40 -0.97 -12.29
N THR A 90 5.33 -1.68 -11.67
CA THR A 90 6.76 -1.36 -11.70
C THR A 90 7.55 -2.62 -12.01
N GLY A 91 8.84 -2.47 -12.28
CA GLY A 91 9.74 -3.62 -12.43
C GLY A 91 9.87 -4.48 -11.16
N LEU A 92 9.47 -3.94 -9.99
CA LEU A 92 9.52 -4.64 -8.71
C LEU A 92 8.18 -5.26 -8.31
N GLY A 93 7.10 -4.91 -9.00
CA GLY A 93 5.77 -5.42 -8.72
C GLY A 93 4.70 -4.35 -8.82
N GLU A 94 3.47 -4.74 -8.51
CA GLU A 94 2.32 -3.83 -8.52
C GLU A 94 2.19 -3.11 -7.18
N LEU A 95 1.86 -1.82 -7.25
CA LEU A 95 1.64 -0.98 -6.09
C LEU A 95 0.25 -0.34 -6.18
N ASP A 96 -0.55 -0.56 -5.14
CA ASP A 96 -1.83 0.12 -4.95
C ASP A 96 -1.65 1.24 -3.94
N VAL A 97 -1.83 2.48 -4.39
CA VAL A 97 -1.88 3.64 -3.51
C VAL A 97 -3.34 3.87 -3.14
N VAL A 98 -3.68 3.62 -1.89
CA VAL A 98 -5.05 3.66 -1.39
C VAL A 98 -5.20 4.89 -0.50
N GLN A 99 -6.00 5.85 -0.95
CA GLN A 99 -6.28 7.08 -0.18
C GLN A 99 -7.76 7.20 0.15
N ARG A 100 -8.62 6.46 -0.56
CA ARG A 100 -10.06 6.41 -0.35
C ARG A 100 -10.53 4.98 -0.43
N LEU A 101 -10.95 4.44 0.70
CA LEU A 101 -11.51 3.09 0.78
C LEU A 101 -12.43 3.04 1.98
N PRO A 102 -13.63 2.43 1.88
CA PRO A 102 -14.49 2.22 3.04
C PRO A 102 -13.74 1.50 4.17
N GLY A 103 -13.86 2.00 5.38
CA GLY A 103 -13.20 1.42 6.55
C GLY A 103 -11.76 1.84 6.76
N VAL A 104 -11.15 2.62 5.86
CA VAL A 104 -9.83 3.19 6.10
C VAL A 104 -9.96 4.30 7.15
N PRO A 105 -9.26 4.19 8.30
CA PRO A 105 -9.30 5.24 9.31
C PRO A 105 -8.56 6.49 8.83
N ALA A 106 -8.75 7.60 9.54
CA ALA A 106 -7.96 8.79 9.33
C ALA A 106 -6.47 8.47 9.51
N TRP A 107 -5.61 9.15 8.73
CA TRP A 107 -4.17 8.88 8.74
C TRP A 107 -3.58 8.85 10.15
N ASP A 108 -3.93 9.84 11.00
CA ASP A 108 -3.37 9.93 12.34
C ASP A 108 -3.67 8.69 13.18
N GLU A 109 -4.87 8.15 13.07
CA GLU A 109 -5.26 6.91 13.76
C GLU A 109 -4.54 5.70 13.19
N LEU A 110 -4.48 5.61 11.86
CA LEU A 110 -3.82 4.50 11.18
C LEU A 110 -2.34 4.43 11.56
N GLU A 111 -1.64 5.56 11.51
CA GLU A 111 -0.23 5.65 11.87
C GLU A 111 0.01 5.36 13.36
N ALA A 112 -0.82 5.93 14.24
CA ALA A 112 -0.65 5.77 15.69
C ALA A 112 -0.72 4.32 16.14
N ASP A 113 -1.60 3.52 15.51
CA ASP A 113 -1.82 2.13 15.88
C ASP A 113 -1.02 1.14 15.01
N ALA A 114 -0.29 1.64 14.01
CA ALA A 114 0.49 0.78 13.11
C ALA A 114 1.61 0.07 13.86
N GLU A 115 1.91 -1.15 13.42
CA GLU A 115 2.95 -1.99 13.99
C GLU A 115 4.16 -2.02 13.03
N THR A 116 5.36 -1.88 13.58
CA THR A 116 6.59 -1.98 12.80
C THR A 116 6.99 -3.44 12.66
N THR A 117 7.31 -3.86 11.45
CA THR A 117 7.83 -5.19 11.14
C THR A 117 8.87 -5.10 10.03
N THR A 118 9.32 -6.23 9.53
CA THR A 118 10.25 -6.27 8.38
C THR A 118 9.73 -7.20 7.31
N LEU A 119 10.08 -6.90 6.06
CA LEU A 119 9.86 -7.75 4.91
C LEU A 119 11.21 -8.00 4.26
N ALA A 120 11.70 -9.24 4.33
CA ALA A 120 13.06 -9.59 3.88
C ALA A 120 14.14 -8.64 4.44
N GLY A 121 14.01 -8.30 5.72
CA GLY A 121 14.94 -7.40 6.41
C GLY A 121 14.67 -5.90 6.21
N ILE A 122 13.74 -5.51 5.34
CA ILE A 122 13.41 -4.11 5.09
C ILE A 122 12.30 -3.67 6.06
N PRO A 123 12.50 -2.59 6.84
CA PRO A 123 11.48 -2.15 7.81
C PRO A 123 10.28 -1.52 7.14
N LEU A 124 9.11 -1.74 7.72
CA LEU A 124 7.86 -1.13 7.30
C LEU A 124 6.87 -1.08 8.46
N ALA A 125 5.89 -0.17 8.36
CA ALA A 125 4.76 -0.13 9.25
C ALA A 125 3.58 -0.82 8.57
N VAL A 126 2.89 -1.70 9.30
CA VAL A 126 1.64 -2.35 8.84
C VAL A 126 0.48 -1.88 9.71
N SER A 127 -0.72 -1.85 9.14
CA SER A 127 -1.92 -1.50 9.90
C SER A 127 -2.12 -2.45 11.09
N SER A 128 -2.69 -1.95 12.18
CA SER A 128 -3.08 -2.79 13.30
C SER A 128 -4.07 -3.86 12.86
N LEU A 129 -4.15 -4.96 13.60
CA LEU A 129 -5.14 -6.01 13.33
C LEU A 129 -6.56 -5.44 13.33
N ALA A 130 -6.89 -4.59 14.30
CA ALA A 130 -8.22 -3.98 14.38
C ALA A 130 -8.57 -3.16 13.14
N HIS A 131 -7.65 -2.31 12.67
CA HIS A 131 -7.86 -1.51 11.46
C HIS A 131 -7.94 -2.39 10.21
N LEU A 132 -7.08 -3.41 10.12
CA LEU A 132 -7.10 -4.35 8.99
C LEU A 132 -8.45 -5.07 8.89
N LEU A 133 -8.95 -5.57 10.01
CA LEU A 133 -10.26 -6.25 10.05
C LEU A 133 -11.39 -5.29 9.68
N ALA A 134 -11.36 -4.04 10.16
CA ALA A 134 -12.37 -3.05 9.83
C ALA A 134 -12.41 -2.77 8.31
N MET A 135 -11.24 -2.61 7.68
CA MET A 135 -11.17 -2.40 6.23
C MET A 135 -11.69 -3.60 5.44
N LYS A 136 -11.35 -4.81 5.88
CA LYS A 136 -11.79 -6.04 5.22
C LYS A 136 -13.30 -6.24 5.36
N ARG A 137 -13.86 -5.98 6.53
CA ARG A 137 -15.32 -6.05 6.74
C ARG A 137 -16.06 -5.04 5.87
N ALA A 138 -15.52 -3.84 5.73
CA ALA A 138 -16.14 -2.79 4.92
C ALA A 138 -16.15 -3.15 3.44
N ARG A 139 -15.08 -3.78 2.91
CA ARG A 139 -15.00 -4.22 1.51
C ARG A 139 -15.81 -5.49 1.26
N GLY A 140 -15.67 -6.48 2.12
CA GLY A 140 -16.52 -7.68 2.14
C GLY A 140 -16.40 -8.63 0.96
N SER A 141 -15.27 -8.66 0.24
CA SER A 141 -15.06 -9.64 -0.83
C SER A 141 -14.92 -11.06 -0.26
N LEU A 142 -14.96 -12.08 -1.13
CA LEU A 142 -14.74 -13.46 -0.70
C LEU A 142 -13.35 -13.64 -0.08
N GLN A 143 -12.33 -13.03 -0.67
CA GLN A 143 -10.98 -13.07 -0.10
C GLN A 143 -10.94 -12.36 1.25
N ASP A 144 -11.64 -11.22 1.40
CA ASP A 144 -11.71 -10.50 2.67
C ASP A 144 -12.36 -11.35 3.75
N ARG A 145 -13.43 -12.07 3.43
CA ARG A 145 -14.09 -12.97 4.40
C ARG A 145 -13.18 -14.12 4.81
N ALA A 146 -12.44 -14.70 3.87
CA ALA A 146 -11.48 -15.75 4.18
C ALA A 146 -10.34 -15.24 5.07
N ASP A 147 -9.83 -14.04 4.79
CA ASP A 147 -8.80 -13.41 5.60
C ASP A 147 -9.30 -13.11 7.02
N ILE A 148 -10.52 -12.59 7.16
CA ILE A 148 -11.14 -12.31 8.47
C ILE A 148 -11.24 -13.60 9.27
N GLU A 149 -11.77 -14.67 8.69
CA GLU A 149 -11.91 -15.96 9.36
C GLU A 149 -10.56 -16.48 9.85
N ALA A 150 -9.54 -16.41 9.01
CA ALA A 150 -8.19 -16.85 9.36
C ALA A 150 -7.56 -16.01 10.47
N LEU A 151 -7.75 -14.68 10.42
CA LEU A 151 -7.17 -13.75 11.40
C LEU A 151 -7.87 -13.80 12.76
N GLU A 152 -9.14 -14.17 12.80
CA GLU A 152 -9.92 -14.26 14.03
C GLU A 152 -9.92 -15.66 14.66
N SER A 153 -9.35 -16.64 13.98
CA SER A 153 -9.30 -18.03 14.47
C SER A 153 -8.24 -18.24 15.58
#